data_b8a92e6b503625adc6b27fe6f424cb70
#
_entry.id   b8a92e6b503625adc6b27fe6f424cb70
#
_cell.length_a   1.000
_cell.length_b   1.000
_cell.length_c   1.000
_cell.angle_alpha   90.00
_cell.angle_beta   90.00
_cell.angle_gamma   90.00
#
_symmetry.space_group_name_H-M   'P 1'
#
loop_
_entity.id
_entity.type
_entity.pdbx_description
1 polymer ?
#
loop_
_entity_poly.entity_id
_entity_poly.type
_entity_poly.pdbx_seq_one_letter_code
_entity_poly.pdbx_strand_id
1 'polypeptide(L)'
;MTGTAHVDTFARDRLPPRDQWPELVFDLPELAYPERMNCATELLTGAIARGQGDRVAVRSTEGIAWTYRELEARANRIARVLVEDMGVVPGNRVLLRGPNSPMMAACWFGIMKAGAIAVATMPLLRAKELTDIATKSEASHALCDARLAEELDLARPACPALRRVMLFETDAPDGVEARLAAKPPTFADVRTFAVDTALIAFTSGTTGKPKGTMHSHRDVIAACDCWPKHTLKATPDDVFTGSPPLAFTFGLGGLLVFPMRIGATTLLVERPSPEALLDVVERHRPTVLFTAPTSYRAMALASGGRDLASLRKCVSAGEALPAATRRLWKDATGIDIIDGIGSTEMFHIFISHTDDDVRPGATGKAVPGYRACVLDDRGRPLPRGQVGRLAVKGPTGCKYLDDPRQANYVQGGWNLTGDAYLEDDDGWFVYQARTDDMIVSAGYNIAGPEVEATLMQHPAVADCGVVAAPDEERGMIVKAYVVLKPGQVAGDATTRTLQEHVKATIAPYKYPRSIVYVEALPRTETGKLQRFRLRQMAQEAR
;
A
#
# COMPACT_ATOMS: atom_id res chain seq x y z
N MET A 1 12.79 14.77 -26.69
CA MET A 1 11.97 15.40 -25.61
C MET A 1 10.65 14.65 -25.59
N THR A 2 10.34 13.93 -24.55
CA THR A 2 9.03 13.31 -24.38
C THR A 2 7.99 14.42 -24.22
N GLY A 3 6.95 14.46 -25.08
CA GLY A 3 5.84 15.38 -24.99
C GLY A 3 5.09 15.25 -23.68
N THR A 4 4.20 16.17 -23.38
CA THR A 4 3.20 16.09 -22.32
C THR A 4 1.88 16.65 -22.81
N ALA A 5 0.77 16.10 -22.32
CA ALA A 5 -0.55 16.67 -22.50
C ALA A 5 -0.94 17.61 -21.34
N HIS A 6 -0.13 17.70 -20.29
CA HIS A 6 -0.39 18.57 -19.16
C HIS A 6 -0.25 20.04 -19.56
N VAL A 7 -1.30 20.81 -19.35
CA VAL A 7 -1.33 22.27 -19.43
C VAL A 7 -0.72 22.86 -18.17
N ASP A 8 -1.05 22.31 -17.00
CA ASP A 8 -0.40 22.62 -15.74
C ASP A 8 0.81 21.69 -15.57
N THR A 9 2.01 22.25 -15.73
CA THR A 9 3.27 21.50 -15.73
C THR A 9 3.86 21.27 -14.33
N PHE A 10 3.16 21.65 -13.27
CA PHE A 10 3.66 21.60 -11.88
C PHE A 10 4.36 20.28 -11.54
N ALA A 11 3.72 19.13 -11.78
CA ALA A 11 4.29 17.84 -11.44
C ALA A 11 5.53 17.51 -12.28
N ARG A 12 5.51 17.88 -13.57
CA ARG A 12 6.63 17.69 -14.47
C ARG A 12 7.85 18.53 -14.07
N ASP A 13 7.62 19.79 -13.69
CA ASP A 13 8.68 20.75 -13.32
C ASP A 13 9.32 20.39 -11.96
N ARG A 14 8.63 19.55 -11.17
CA ARG A 14 9.08 19.07 -9.85
C ARG A 14 9.48 17.59 -9.83
N LEU A 15 9.70 17.01 -10.99
CA LEU A 15 10.34 15.69 -11.10
C LEU A 15 11.79 15.79 -10.57
N PRO A 16 12.30 14.74 -9.94
CA PRO A 16 13.71 14.71 -9.53
C PRO A 16 14.66 14.88 -10.73
N PRO A 17 15.90 15.31 -10.52
CA PRO A 17 16.93 15.33 -11.56
C PRO A 17 17.05 13.96 -12.24
N ARG A 18 17.35 13.95 -13.55
CA ARG A 18 17.37 12.73 -14.37
C ARG A 18 18.38 11.67 -13.90
N ASP A 19 19.51 12.10 -13.36
CA ASP A 19 20.55 11.26 -12.78
C ASP A 19 20.11 10.55 -11.48
N GLN A 20 19.01 11.01 -10.86
CA GLN A 20 18.37 10.39 -9.71
C GLN A 20 17.14 9.56 -10.07
N TRP A 21 16.89 9.31 -11.35
CA TRP A 21 15.78 8.47 -11.75
C TRP A 21 16.11 6.98 -11.59
N PRO A 22 15.11 6.14 -11.25
CA PRO A 22 15.31 4.70 -11.32
C PRO A 22 15.53 4.25 -12.76
N GLU A 23 16.32 3.22 -12.95
CA GLU A 23 16.39 2.51 -14.21
C GLU A 23 15.11 1.69 -14.37
N LEU A 24 14.31 2.03 -15.38
CA LEU A 24 13.07 1.31 -15.68
C LEU A 24 13.34 0.16 -16.64
N VAL A 25 12.75 -1.00 -16.34
CA VAL A 25 12.93 -2.26 -17.08
C VAL A 25 11.60 -2.68 -17.71
N PHE A 26 11.61 -2.95 -19.01
CA PHE A 26 10.44 -3.36 -19.80
C PHE A 26 10.76 -4.61 -20.61
N ASP A 27 11.21 -5.68 -19.94
CA ASP A 27 11.71 -6.91 -20.59
C ASP A 27 10.57 -7.85 -21.04
N LEU A 28 9.35 -7.67 -20.51
CA LEU A 28 8.21 -8.51 -20.90
C LEU A 28 7.52 -7.94 -22.14
N PRO A 29 7.06 -8.77 -23.09
CA PRO A 29 6.36 -8.30 -24.30
C PRO A 29 5.13 -7.44 -24.00
N GLU A 30 4.40 -7.78 -22.95
CA GLU A 30 3.20 -7.03 -22.52
C GLU A 30 3.47 -5.65 -21.96
N LEU A 31 4.73 -5.33 -21.64
CA LEU A 31 5.15 -4.01 -21.15
C LEU A 31 5.50 -3.04 -22.30
N ALA A 32 5.22 -3.42 -23.54
CA ALA A 32 5.35 -2.54 -24.69
C ALA A 32 4.12 -1.62 -24.81
N TYR A 33 4.23 -0.39 -24.33
CA TYR A 33 3.12 0.58 -24.31
C TYR A 33 3.27 1.65 -25.37
N PRO A 34 2.13 2.18 -25.91
CA PRO A 34 2.17 3.31 -26.84
C PRO A 34 2.65 4.58 -26.13
N GLU A 35 3.15 5.54 -26.92
CA GLU A 35 3.60 6.83 -26.41
C GLU A 35 2.47 7.62 -25.73
N ARG A 36 1.23 7.50 -26.27
CA ARG A 36 0.04 8.12 -25.69
C ARG A 36 -0.86 7.07 -25.08
N MET A 37 -1.14 7.24 -23.80
CA MET A 37 -1.95 6.32 -23.01
C MET A 37 -2.62 7.08 -21.88
N ASN A 38 -3.91 6.87 -21.69
CA ASN A 38 -4.64 7.24 -20.48
C ASN A 38 -5.09 5.96 -19.77
N CYS A 39 -4.68 5.79 -18.51
CA CYS A 39 -4.97 4.54 -17.78
C CYS A 39 -6.48 4.31 -17.57
N ALA A 40 -7.32 5.35 -17.50
CA ALA A 40 -8.77 5.16 -17.43
C ALA A 40 -9.32 4.62 -18.75
N THR A 41 -8.82 5.10 -19.89
CA THR A 41 -9.18 4.55 -21.21
C THR A 41 -8.82 3.07 -21.30
N GLU A 42 -7.61 2.68 -20.85
CA GLU A 42 -7.16 1.29 -20.88
C GLU A 42 -8.00 0.38 -19.98
N LEU A 43 -8.40 0.88 -18.79
CA LEU A 43 -9.10 0.11 -17.78
C LEU A 43 -10.61 0.01 -18.02
N LEU A 44 -11.28 1.09 -18.44
CA LEU A 44 -12.72 1.12 -18.65
C LEU A 44 -13.10 0.97 -20.14
N THR A 45 -12.73 1.91 -20.97
CA THR A 45 -13.09 1.91 -22.41
C THR A 45 -12.52 0.66 -23.09
N GLY A 46 -11.27 0.28 -22.74
CA GLY A 46 -10.64 -0.95 -23.22
C GLY A 46 -11.38 -2.22 -22.79
N ALA A 47 -11.90 -2.29 -21.56
CA ALA A 47 -12.71 -3.42 -21.10
C ALA A 47 -14.02 -3.52 -21.89
N ILE A 48 -14.69 -2.40 -22.14
CA ILE A 48 -15.92 -2.35 -22.95
C ILE A 48 -15.63 -2.78 -24.40
N ALA A 49 -14.53 -2.33 -24.98
CA ALA A 49 -14.11 -2.72 -26.32
C ALA A 49 -13.81 -4.22 -26.45
N ARG A 50 -13.35 -4.86 -25.37
CA ARG A 50 -13.17 -6.31 -25.27
C ARG A 50 -14.48 -7.10 -25.02
N GLY A 51 -15.65 -6.44 -25.06
CA GLY A 51 -16.96 -7.08 -24.87
C GLY A 51 -17.38 -7.26 -23.41
N GLN A 52 -16.67 -6.64 -22.45
CA GLN A 52 -16.94 -6.79 -21.01
C GLN A 52 -17.87 -5.69 -20.46
N GLY A 53 -18.45 -4.86 -21.33
CA GLY A 53 -19.21 -3.66 -20.94
C GLY A 53 -20.40 -3.93 -20.02
N ASP A 54 -21.06 -5.06 -20.17
CA ASP A 54 -22.26 -5.43 -19.38
C ASP A 54 -21.92 -6.25 -18.11
N ARG A 55 -20.65 -6.58 -17.90
CA ARG A 55 -20.19 -7.19 -16.63
C ARG A 55 -20.23 -6.15 -15.51
N VAL A 56 -20.53 -6.60 -14.32
CA VAL A 56 -20.46 -5.75 -13.12
C VAL A 56 -19.00 -5.40 -12.84
N ALA A 57 -18.69 -4.10 -12.82
CA ALA A 57 -17.37 -3.58 -12.51
C ALA A 57 -17.18 -3.33 -11.01
N VAL A 58 -18.14 -2.64 -10.38
CA VAL A 58 -18.07 -2.20 -8.99
C VAL A 58 -19.36 -2.55 -8.26
N ARG A 59 -19.23 -3.06 -7.04
CA ARG A 59 -20.32 -3.31 -6.10
C ARG A 59 -20.04 -2.67 -4.76
N SER A 60 -21.10 -2.35 -4.01
CA SER A 60 -21.01 -2.02 -2.59
C SER A 60 -21.77 -3.02 -1.73
N THR A 61 -21.53 -2.99 -0.42
CA THR A 61 -22.27 -3.77 0.58
C THR A 61 -23.72 -3.27 0.76
N GLU A 62 -23.98 -2.03 0.36
CA GLU A 62 -25.29 -1.36 0.43
C GLU A 62 -26.19 -1.60 -0.80
N GLY A 63 -25.75 -2.47 -1.74
CA GLY A 63 -26.56 -2.90 -2.88
C GLY A 63 -26.31 -2.17 -4.19
N ILE A 64 -25.35 -1.25 -4.24
CA ILE A 64 -24.92 -0.65 -5.52
C ILE A 64 -24.21 -1.74 -6.34
N ALA A 65 -24.56 -1.81 -7.63
CA ALA A 65 -23.86 -2.63 -8.62
C ALA A 65 -23.85 -1.87 -9.94
N TRP A 66 -22.66 -1.44 -10.39
CA TRP A 66 -22.48 -0.76 -11.66
C TRP A 66 -21.69 -1.64 -12.62
N THR A 67 -22.22 -1.76 -13.84
CA THR A 67 -21.51 -2.37 -14.97
C THR A 67 -20.33 -1.48 -15.41
N TYR A 68 -19.43 -2.04 -16.24
CA TYR A 68 -18.34 -1.25 -16.84
C TYR A 68 -18.89 -0.05 -17.63
N ARG A 69 -20.00 -0.20 -18.39
CA ARG A 69 -20.66 0.89 -19.11
C ARG A 69 -21.21 1.96 -18.17
N GLU A 70 -21.84 1.55 -17.07
CA GLU A 70 -22.39 2.48 -16.08
C GLU A 70 -21.31 3.22 -15.32
N LEU A 71 -20.21 2.53 -14.94
CA LEU A 71 -19.06 3.15 -14.32
C LEU A 71 -18.37 4.14 -15.26
N GLU A 72 -18.19 3.77 -16.54
CA GLU A 72 -17.63 4.65 -17.56
C GLU A 72 -18.51 5.89 -17.77
N ALA A 73 -19.83 5.70 -17.90
CA ALA A 73 -20.77 6.82 -18.07
C ALA A 73 -20.71 7.79 -16.87
N ARG A 74 -20.55 7.29 -15.63
CA ARG A 74 -20.36 8.13 -14.44
C ARG A 74 -19.03 8.84 -14.46
N ALA A 75 -17.94 8.13 -14.76
CA ALA A 75 -16.61 8.72 -14.88
C ALA A 75 -16.56 9.82 -15.97
N ASN A 76 -17.24 9.60 -17.10
CA ASN A 76 -17.37 10.60 -18.16
C ASN A 76 -18.10 11.87 -17.69
N ARG A 77 -19.21 11.71 -16.96
CA ARG A 77 -19.94 12.86 -16.36
C ARG A 77 -19.09 13.59 -15.33
N ILE A 78 -18.36 12.86 -14.47
CA ILE A 78 -17.45 13.46 -13.49
C ILE A 78 -16.33 14.23 -14.20
N ALA A 79 -15.75 13.69 -15.27
CA ALA A 79 -14.74 14.39 -16.05
C ALA A 79 -15.30 15.71 -16.64
N ARG A 80 -16.56 15.72 -17.10
CA ARG A 80 -17.24 16.96 -17.53
C ARG A 80 -17.43 17.94 -16.37
N VAL A 81 -17.88 17.49 -15.23
CA VAL A 81 -18.02 18.36 -14.03
C VAL A 81 -16.67 18.98 -13.67
N LEU A 82 -15.61 18.18 -13.65
CA LEU A 82 -14.25 18.67 -13.40
C LEU A 82 -13.83 19.75 -14.39
N VAL A 83 -14.02 19.51 -15.70
CA VAL A 83 -13.56 20.43 -16.74
C VAL A 83 -14.51 21.63 -16.88
N GLU A 84 -15.82 21.40 -17.02
CA GLU A 84 -16.80 22.43 -17.39
C GLU A 84 -17.24 23.26 -16.17
N ASP A 85 -17.43 22.65 -15.00
CA ASP A 85 -17.96 23.34 -13.82
C ASP A 85 -16.85 23.79 -12.85
N MET A 86 -15.79 22.95 -12.70
CA MET A 86 -14.68 23.27 -11.80
C MET A 86 -13.49 23.92 -12.52
N GLY A 87 -13.43 23.90 -13.86
CA GLY A 87 -12.36 24.51 -14.64
C GLY A 87 -11.01 23.76 -14.55
N VAL A 88 -11.06 22.43 -14.31
CA VAL A 88 -9.88 21.59 -14.29
C VAL A 88 -9.24 21.54 -15.68
N VAL A 89 -7.95 21.74 -15.75
CA VAL A 89 -7.14 21.51 -16.95
C VAL A 89 -6.17 20.35 -16.75
N PRO A 90 -5.73 19.67 -17.83
CA PRO A 90 -4.76 18.57 -17.72
C PRO A 90 -3.54 18.95 -16.88
N GLY A 91 -3.15 18.09 -15.94
CA GLY A 91 -2.05 18.33 -15.01
C GLY A 91 -2.43 18.99 -13.69
N ASN A 92 -3.66 19.52 -13.53
CA ASN A 92 -4.12 19.99 -12.22
C ASN A 92 -4.16 18.84 -11.21
N ARG A 93 -3.77 19.12 -9.95
CA ARG A 93 -3.87 18.14 -8.86
C ARG A 93 -5.25 18.26 -8.24
N VAL A 94 -5.97 17.13 -8.20
CA VAL A 94 -7.30 17.00 -7.60
C VAL A 94 -7.17 16.16 -6.33
N LEU A 95 -7.37 16.77 -5.18
CA LEU A 95 -7.47 16.04 -3.93
C LEU A 95 -8.75 15.19 -3.95
N LEU A 96 -8.61 13.89 -3.76
CA LEU A 96 -9.74 12.96 -3.75
C LEU A 96 -9.84 12.33 -2.37
N ARG A 97 -10.92 12.63 -1.62
CA ARG A 97 -11.12 12.20 -0.24
C ARG A 97 -12.40 11.40 -0.10
N GLY A 98 -12.27 10.14 0.26
CA GLY A 98 -13.43 9.26 0.48
C GLY A 98 -13.04 7.89 1.02
N PRO A 99 -14.02 7.12 1.50
CA PRO A 99 -13.85 5.70 1.82
C PRO A 99 -13.82 4.85 0.54
N ASN A 100 -13.65 3.55 0.69
CA ASN A 100 -13.75 2.60 -0.41
C ASN A 100 -15.21 2.47 -0.89
N SER A 101 -15.64 3.38 -1.77
CA SER A 101 -17.00 3.42 -2.30
C SER A 101 -17.02 3.42 -3.83
N PRO A 102 -18.13 3.02 -4.47
CA PRO A 102 -18.29 3.12 -5.91
C PRO A 102 -18.12 4.54 -6.45
N MET A 103 -18.57 5.56 -5.70
CA MET A 103 -18.40 6.95 -6.11
C MET A 103 -16.94 7.40 -6.03
N MET A 104 -16.20 6.98 -5.00
CA MET A 104 -14.74 7.22 -4.92
C MET A 104 -14.01 6.66 -6.15
N ALA A 105 -14.37 5.44 -6.58
CA ALA A 105 -13.81 4.82 -7.78
C ALA A 105 -14.19 5.60 -9.05
N ALA A 106 -15.45 6.01 -9.21
CA ALA A 106 -15.92 6.81 -10.35
C ALA A 106 -15.21 8.18 -10.40
N CYS A 107 -15.01 8.83 -9.25
CA CYS A 107 -14.26 10.09 -9.15
C CYS A 107 -12.80 9.91 -9.56
N TRP A 108 -12.14 8.81 -9.13
CA TRP A 108 -10.78 8.52 -9.55
C TRP A 108 -10.67 8.39 -11.09
N PHE A 109 -11.57 7.64 -11.72
CA PHE A 109 -11.59 7.51 -13.17
C PHE A 109 -11.92 8.82 -13.88
N GLY A 110 -12.84 9.62 -13.34
CA GLY A 110 -13.17 10.94 -13.88
C GLY A 110 -11.97 11.89 -13.89
N ILE A 111 -11.16 11.88 -12.81
CA ILE A 111 -9.91 12.65 -12.73
C ILE A 111 -8.93 12.19 -13.82
N MET A 112 -8.75 10.87 -13.99
CA MET A 112 -7.85 10.33 -15.01
C MET A 112 -8.31 10.72 -16.43
N LYS A 113 -9.62 10.59 -16.73
CA LYS A 113 -10.20 10.96 -18.03
C LYS A 113 -10.00 12.45 -18.36
N ALA A 114 -10.11 13.32 -17.36
CA ALA A 114 -9.83 14.75 -17.50
C ALA A 114 -8.33 15.09 -17.68
N GLY A 115 -7.43 14.10 -17.64
CA GLY A 115 -5.98 14.30 -17.70
C GLY A 115 -5.42 14.99 -16.47
N ALA A 116 -6.16 15.04 -15.37
CA ALA A 116 -5.74 15.59 -14.10
C ALA A 116 -5.00 14.53 -13.27
N ILE A 117 -4.36 14.98 -12.20
CA ILE A 117 -3.52 14.16 -11.31
C ILE A 117 -4.30 13.89 -10.02
N ALA A 118 -4.54 12.62 -9.70
CA ALA A 118 -5.20 12.26 -8.45
C ALA A 118 -4.25 12.35 -7.25
N VAL A 119 -4.71 13.01 -6.20
CA VAL A 119 -4.07 13.05 -4.87
C VAL A 119 -5.05 12.48 -3.88
N ALA A 120 -5.06 11.16 -3.75
CA ALA A 120 -6.05 10.48 -2.93
C ALA A 120 -5.66 10.46 -1.44
N THR A 121 -6.65 10.64 -0.55
CA THR A 121 -6.49 10.66 0.91
C THR A 121 -7.53 9.79 1.59
N MET A 122 -7.09 9.03 2.60
CA MET A 122 -7.97 8.15 3.36
C MET A 122 -8.84 8.93 4.38
N PRO A 123 -9.99 8.35 4.81
CA PRO A 123 -10.92 9.00 5.75
C PRO A 123 -10.31 9.41 7.10
N LEU A 124 -9.35 8.64 7.62
CA LEU A 124 -8.77 8.86 8.95
C LEU A 124 -7.82 10.06 9.05
N LEU A 125 -7.40 10.65 7.91
CA LEU A 125 -6.52 11.82 7.95
C LEU A 125 -7.26 13.04 8.49
N ARG A 126 -6.58 13.78 9.37
CA ARG A 126 -7.06 15.00 9.98
C ARG A 126 -6.62 16.25 9.21
N ALA A 127 -7.11 17.40 9.61
CA ALA A 127 -6.80 18.68 8.98
C ALA A 127 -5.30 18.93 8.82
N LYS A 128 -4.47 18.51 9.79
CA LYS A 128 -3.00 18.67 9.73
C LYS A 128 -2.40 17.89 8.54
N GLU A 129 -2.69 16.61 8.43
CA GLU A 129 -2.15 15.76 7.35
C GLU A 129 -2.73 16.20 5.99
N LEU A 130 -3.99 16.60 5.95
CA LEU A 130 -4.62 17.15 4.74
C LEU A 130 -3.94 18.45 4.30
N THR A 131 -3.60 19.33 5.24
CA THR A 131 -2.84 20.56 4.98
C THR A 131 -1.46 20.24 4.39
N ASP A 132 -0.72 19.31 5.00
CA ASP A 132 0.61 18.91 4.54
C ASP A 132 0.57 18.36 3.10
N ILE A 133 -0.42 17.49 2.81
CA ILE A 133 -0.61 16.87 1.48
C ILE A 133 -1.05 17.91 0.45
N ALA A 134 -2.09 18.70 0.76
CA ALA A 134 -2.63 19.70 -0.16
C ALA A 134 -1.61 20.78 -0.50
N THR A 135 -0.84 21.23 0.50
CA THR A 135 0.24 22.22 0.32
C THR A 135 1.37 21.64 -0.51
N LYS A 136 1.86 20.44 -0.18
CA LYS A 136 2.99 19.82 -0.90
C LYS A 136 2.64 19.53 -2.36
N SER A 137 1.41 19.09 -2.64
CA SER A 137 0.94 18.83 -4.01
C SER A 137 0.46 20.07 -4.74
N GLU A 138 0.31 21.21 -4.06
CA GLU A 138 -0.39 22.39 -4.57
C GLU A 138 -1.73 21.99 -5.23
N ALA A 139 -2.52 21.14 -4.55
CA ALA A 139 -3.80 20.70 -5.04
C ALA A 139 -4.73 21.92 -5.23
N SER A 140 -5.21 22.11 -6.46
CA SER A 140 -6.05 23.26 -6.81
C SER A 140 -7.55 22.99 -6.69
N HIS A 141 -7.93 21.72 -6.75
CA HIS A 141 -9.30 21.23 -6.70
C HIS A 141 -9.43 20.07 -5.71
N ALA A 142 -10.64 19.84 -5.20
CA ALA A 142 -10.95 18.66 -4.41
C ALA A 142 -12.33 18.09 -4.75
N LEU A 143 -12.41 16.76 -4.76
CA LEU A 143 -13.62 15.98 -4.64
C LEU A 143 -13.61 15.30 -3.28
N CYS A 144 -14.60 15.56 -2.44
CA CYS A 144 -14.63 15.04 -1.08
C CYS A 144 -16.00 14.44 -0.76
N ASP A 145 -15.99 13.26 -0.13
CA ASP A 145 -17.19 12.71 0.48
C ASP A 145 -17.73 13.70 1.51
N ALA A 146 -19.02 14.03 1.42
CA ALA A 146 -19.66 15.03 2.28
C ALA A 146 -19.52 14.70 3.77
N ARG A 147 -19.51 13.41 4.12
CA ARG A 147 -19.33 12.91 5.49
C ARG A 147 -17.94 13.19 6.07
N LEU A 148 -16.97 13.57 5.21
CA LEU A 148 -15.56 13.81 5.56
C LEU A 148 -15.14 15.28 5.33
N ALA A 149 -16.10 16.17 5.04
CA ALA A 149 -15.83 17.55 4.66
C ALA A 149 -15.22 18.38 5.80
N GLU A 150 -15.61 18.13 7.05
CA GLU A 150 -15.18 18.91 8.23
C GLU A 150 -13.66 19.07 8.32
N GLU A 151 -12.91 17.98 8.25
CA GLU A 151 -11.46 18.02 8.35
C GLU A 151 -10.80 18.72 7.13
N LEU A 152 -11.42 18.63 5.95
CA LEU A 152 -10.97 19.35 4.77
C LEU A 152 -11.23 20.86 4.92
N ASP A 153 -12.38 21.25 5.43
CA ASP A 153 -12.74 22.66 5.65
C ASP A 153 -11.81 23.30 6.70
N LEU A 154 -11.44 22.56 7.75
CA LEU A 154 -10.44 22.99 8.72
C LEU A 154 -9.05 23.16 8.10
N ALA A 155 -8.69 22.36 7.11
CA ALA A 155 -7.39 22.46 6.42
C ALA A 155 -7.34 23.62 5.39
N ARG A 156 -8.46 23.96 4.74
CA ARG A 156 -8.55 24.92 3.62
C ARG A 156 -7.88 26.28 3.87
N PRO A 157 -8.06 26.94 5.04
CA PRO A 157 -7.43 28.24 5.28
C PRO A 157 -5.90 28.23 5.14
N ALA A 158 -5.26 27.09 5.39
CA ALA A 158 -3.82 26.92 5.24
C ALA A 158 -3.40 26.42 3.84
N CYS A 159 -4.35 26.20 2.92
CA CYS A 159 -4.12 25.66 1.59
C CYS A 159 -4.55 26.65 0.50
N PRO A 160 -3.82 27.74 0.25
CA PRO A 160 -4.24 28.82 -0.66
C PRO A 160 -4.38 28.36 -2.12
N ALA A 161 -3.71 27.29 -2.52
CA ALA A 161 -3.85 26.69 -3.84
C ALA A 161 -5.21 26.01 -4.03
N LEU A 162 -5.85 25.48 -2.97
CA LEU A 162 -7.12 24.77 -3.02
C LEU A 162 -8.30 25.72 -3.19
N ARG A 163 -8.64 26.01 -4.44
CA ARG A 163 -9.63 27.04 -4.79
C ARG A 163 -11.04 26.49 -4.92
N ARG A 164 -11.21 25.25 -5.35
CA ARG A 164 -12.52 24.66 -5.65
C ARG A 164 -12.67 23.31 -4.98
N VAL A 165 -13.74 23.16 -4.23
CA VAL A 165 -14.11 21.91 -3.56
C VAL A 165 -15.53 21.57 -3.97
N MET A 166 -15.78 20.33 -4.35
CA MET A 166 -17.12 19.80 -4.61
C MET A 166 -17.30 18.51 -3.81
N LEU A 167 -18.47 18.39 -3.20
CA LEU A 167 -18.80 17.23 -2.37
C LEU A 167 -19.54 16.18 -3.17
N PHE A 168 -19.28 14.91 -2.87
CA PHE A 168 -20.07 13.77 -3.36
C PHE A 168 -20.68 13.01 -2.16
N GLU A 169 -21.53 12.03 -2.42
CA GLU A 169 -22.39 11.36 -1.43
C GLU A 169 -23.25 12.39 -0.67
N THR A 170 -23.95 13.25 -1.44
CA THR A 170 -24.81 14.32 -0.92
C THR A 170 -25.95 14.65 -1.87
N ASP A 171 -27.09 15.01 -1.31
CA ASP A 171 -28.25 15.53 -2.06
C ASP A 171 -28.18 17.06 -2.29
N ALA A 172 -27.07 17.70 -1.92
CA ALA A 172 -26.89 19.13 -2.10
C ALA A 172 -26.95 19.51 -3.60
N PRO A 173 -27.62 20.62 -3.97
CA PRO A 173 -27.81 21.01 -5.38
C PRO A 173 -26.50 21.41 -6.09
N ASP A 174 -25.46 21.69 -5.35
CA ASP A 174 -24.11 21.98 -5.81
C ASP A 174 -23.15 20.79 -5.69
N GLY A 175 -23.65 19.63 -5.19
CA GLY A 175 -22.89 18.37 -5.12
C GLY A 175 -22.64 17.72 -6.46
N VAL A 176 -21.73 16.76 -6.46
CA VAL A 176 -21.33 15.99 -7.66
C VAL A 176 -22.57 15.35 -8.30
N GLU A 177 -23.39 14.64 -7.54
CA GLU A 177 -24.55 13.88 -8.01
C GLU A 177 -25.56 14.78 -8.75
N ALA A 178 -25.88 15.93 -8.19
CA ALA A 178 -26.77 16.91 -8.79
C ALA A 178 -26.21 17.43 -10.13
N ARG A 179 -24.91 17.66 -10.20
CA ARG A 179 -24.23 18.09 -11.44
C ARG A 179 -24.19 17.00 -12.48
N LEU A 180 -23.95 15.73 -12.07
CA LEU A 180 -23.93 14.59 -13.02
C LEU A 180 -25.23 14.43 -13.78
N ALA A 181 -26.39 14.71 -13.16
CA ALA A 181 -27.70 14.56 -13.79
C ALA A 181 -27.87 15.42 -15.06
N ALA A 182 -27.19 16.57 -15.11
CA ALA A 182 -27.25 17.51 -16.24
C ALA A 182 -26.17 17.23 -17.32
N LYS A 183 -25.25 16.30 -17.10
CA LYS A 183 -24.13 16.06 -18.03
C LYS A 183 -24.38 14.85 -18.93
N PRO A 184 -24.00 14.90 -20.21
CA PRO A 184 -24.06 13.74 -21.11
C PRO A 184 -23.07 12.63 -20.61
N PRO A 185 -23.42 11.34 -20.86
CA PRO A 185 -22.63 10.20 -20.40
C PRO A 185 -21.36 9.93 -21.21
N THR A 186 -21.02 10.81 -22.12
CA THR A 186 -19.86 10.71 -23.02
C THR A 186 -18.85 11.81 -22.73
N PHE A 187 -17.57 11.47 -22.80
CA PHE A 187 -16.46 12.41 -22.70
C PHE A 187 -15.31 11.94 -23.59
N ALA A 188 -14.64 12.86 -24.26
CA ALA A 188 -13.40 12.54 -24.98
C ALA A 188 -12.23 12.59 -24.01
N ASP A 189 -11.72 11.42 -23.64
CA ASP A 189 -10.61 11.29 -22.70
C ASP A 189 -9.40 12.13 -23.18
N VAL A 190 -8.78 12.84 -22.26
CA VAL A 190 -7.53 13.55 -22.56
C VAL A 190 -6.48 12.53 -23.01
N ARG A 191 -5.92 12.73 -24.20
CA ARG A 191 -4.88 11.87 -24.78
C ARG A 191 -3.52 12.15 -24.13
N THR A 192 -3.39 11.76 -22.87
CA THR A 192 -2.16 11.91 -22.10
C THR A 192 -1.00 11.15 -22.74
N PHE A 193 0.22 11.58 -22.45
CA PHE A 193 1.39 10.73 -22.71
C PHE A 193 1.48 9.64 -21.63
N ALA A 194 1.97 8.48 -22.01
CA ALA A 194 2.17 7.36 -21.09
C ALA A 194 3.01 7.72 -19.86
N VAL A 195 3.90 8.70 -20.01
CA VAL A 195 4.79 9.21 -18.96
C VAL A 195 4.25 10.43 -18.20
N ASP A 196 3.09 10.95 -18.58
CA ASP A 196 2.42 12.00 -17.80
C ASP A 196 2.04 11.46 -16.42
N THR A 197 2.22 12.27 -15.39
CA THR A 197 1.87 11.89 -14.01
C THR A 197 0.36 11.72 -13.90
N ALA A 198 -0.08 10.54 -13.48
CA ALA A 198 -1.48 10.21 -13.26
C ALA A 198 -1.90 10.42 -11.79
N LEU A 199 -1.01 10.09 -10.86
CA LEU A 199 -1.30 10.26 -9.43
C LEU A 199 -0.04 10.61 -8.64
N ILE A 200 -0.26 11.24 -7.49
CA ILE A 200 0.75 11.48 -6.46
C ILE A 200 0.29 10.76 -5.20
N ALA A 201 0.96 9.66 -4.88
CA ALA A 201 0.65 8.85 -3.70
C ALA A 201 1.50 9.29 -2.50
N PHE A 202 0.83 9.69 -1.42
CA PHE A 202 1.52 10.15 -0.22
C PHE A 202 1.70 9.03 0.80
N THR A 203 2.88 9.00 1.42
CA THR A 203 3.19 8.12 2.55
C THR A 203 3.60 8.93 3.76
N SER A 204 3.21 8.47 4.96
CA SER A 204 3.76 8.98 6.21
C SER A 204 5.23 8.56 6.31
N GLY A 205 6.15 9.45 6.02
CA GLY A 205 7.58 9.18 6.23
C GLY A 205 7.89 8.95 7.71
N THR A 206 8.90 8.13 8.00
CA THR A 206 9.45 7.93 9.37
C THR A 206 9.92 9.24 10.03
N THR A 207 10.09 10.30 9.27
CA THR A 207 10.49 11.66 9.71
C THR A 207 9.31 12.60 9.98
N GLY A 208 8.07 12.12 9.93
CA GLY A 208 6.86 12.90 10.21
C GLY A 208 6.36 13.79 9.06
N LYS A 209 7.17 14.07 8.02
CA LYS A 209 6.72 14.81 6.83
C LYS A 209 6.34 13.84 5.71
N PRO A 210 5.14 13.96 5.11
CA PRO A 210 4.71 13.08 4.05
C PRO A 210 5.59 13.22 2.80
N LYS A 211 5.82 12.09 2.11
CA LYS A 211 6.49 12.03 0.81
C LYS A 211 5.43 11.78 -0.26
N GLY A 212 5.47 12.53 -1.34
CA GLY A 212 4.60 12.31 -2.50
C GLY A 212 5.35 11.58 -3.60
N THR A 213 4.95 10.37 -3.93
CA THR A 213 5.51 9.59 -5.05
C THR A 213 4.65 9.81 -6.29
N MET A 214 5.26 10.25 -7.38
CA MET A 214 4.60 10.48 -8.65
C MET A 214 4.61 9.22 -9.51
N HIS A 215 3.42 8.75 -9.93
CA HIS A 215 3.26 7.65 -10.87
C HIS A 215 2.62 8.13 -12.15
N SER A 216 3.13 7.63 -13.27
CA SER A 216 2.58 7.92 -14.60
C SER A 216 1.40 6.99 -14.94
N HIS A 217 0.67 7.33 -16.02
CA HIS A 217 -0.35 6.45 -16.58
C HIS A 217 0.21 5.07 -16.94
N ARG A 218 1.43 5.01 -17.46
CA ARG A 218 2.13 3.76 -17.76
C ARG A 218 2.44 2.95 -16.51
N ASP A 219 2.87 3.59 -15.42
CA ASP A 219 3.20 2.89 -14.18
C ASP A 219 1.97 2.17 -13.61
N VAL A 220 0.77 2.78 -13.72
CA VAL A 220 -0.50 2.16 -13.32
C VAL A 220 -0.76 0.88 -14.11
N ILE A 221 -0.63 0.93 -15.45
CA ILE A 221 -0.91 -0.23 -16.31
C ILE A 221 0.18 -1.30 -16.19
N ALA A 222 1.46 -0.90 -16.07
CA ALA A 222 2.56 -1.83 -15.87
C ALA A 222 2.42 -2.64 -14.56
N ALA A 223 1.97 -2.00 -13.49
CA ALA A 223 1.67 -2.72 -12.25
C ALA A 223 0.54 -3.76 -12.43
N CYS A 224 -0.46 -3.47 -13.28
CA CYS A 224 -1.51 -4.43 -13.62
C CYS A 224 -1.01 -5.61 -14.45
N ASP A 225 -0.03 -5.38 -15.31
CA ASP A 225 0.48 -6.39 -16.27
C ASP A 225 1.61 -7.25 -15.68
N CYS A 226 2.13 -6.95 -14.47
CA CYS A 226 3.15 -7.73 -13.77
C CYS A 226 2.56 -8.68 -12.72
N TRP A 227 2.49 -8.25 -11.47
CA TRP A 227 2.14 -9.12 -10.34
C TRP A 227 0.77 -9.80 -10.47
N PRO A 228 -0.35 -9.11 -10.77
CA PRO A 228 -1.65 -9.77 -10.82
C PRO A 228 -1.77 -10.78 -11.96
N LYS A 229 -1.07 -10.54 -13.08
CA LYS A 229 -1.06 -11.44 -14.22
C LYS A 229 -0.24 -12.70 -13.96
N HIS A 230 0.95 -12.56 -13.43
CA HIS A 230 1.93 -13.65 -13.32
C HIS A 230 1.87 -14.40 -11.99
N THR A 231 1.48 -13.72 -10.91
CA THR A 231 1.49 -14.26 -9.54
C THR A 231 0.07 -14.53 -9.03
N LEU A 232 -0.80 -13.53 -8.99
CA LEU A 232 -2.18 -13.71 -8.53
C LEU A 232 -2.97 -14.61 -9.48
N LYS A 233 -2.76 -14.48 -10.80
CA LYS A 233 -3.44 -15.25 -11.84
C LYS A 233 -4.97 -15.16 -11.71
N ALA A 234 -5.45 -13.94 -11.46
CA ALA A 234 -6.87 -13.65 -11.36
C ALA A 234 -7.55 -13.73 -12.74
N THR A 235 -8.83 -14.00 -12.74
CA THR A 235 -9.65 -14.17 -13.95
C THR A 235 -10.78 -13.14 -13.98
N PRO A 236 -11.42 -12.91 -15.14
CA PRO A 236 -12.57 -12.02 -15.22
C PRO A 236 -13.75 -12.42 -14.32
N ASP A 237 -13.84 -13.68 -13.90
CA ASP A 237 -14.93 -14.18 -13.05
C ASP A 237 -14.68 -13.95 -11.55
N ASP A 238 -13.53 -13.38 -11.19
CA ASP A 238 -13.21 -13.06 -9.82
C ASP A 238 -13.96 -11.83 -9.31
N VAL A 239 -14.26 -11.88 -8.02
CA VAL A 239 -14.80 -10.76 -7.24
C VAL A 239 -13.78 -10.39 -6.17
N PHE A 240 -13.18 -9.22 -6.33
CA PHE A 240 -12.15 -8.69 -5.43
C PHE A 240 -12.79 -7.95 -4.27
N THR A 241 -12.24 -8.09 -3.07
CA THR A 241 -12.60 -7.29 -1.90
C THR A 241 -11.41 -7.13 -0.96
N GLY A 242 -11.54 -6.27 0.04
CA GLY A 242 -10.50 -6.12 1.05
C GLY A 242 -10.58 -4.86 1.89
N SER A 243 -9.60 -4.72 2.78
CA SER A 243 -9.50 -3.59 3.70
C SER A 243 -8.62 -2.42 3.23
N PRO A 244 -7.63 -2.57 2.32
CA PRO A 244 -6.75 -1.46 2.01
C PRO A 244 -7.51 -0.29 1.39
N PRO A 245 -7.28 0.97 1.86
CA PRO A 245 -7.91 2.13 1.26
C PRO A 245 -7.51 2.34 -0.21
N LEU A 246 -8.46 2.72 -1.06
CA LEU A 246 -8.20 3.14 -2.46
C LEU A 246 -7.25 4.35 -2.54
N ALA A 247 -7.10 5.08 -1.44
CA ALA A 247 -6.16 6.18 -1.33
C ALA A 247 -4.68 5.74 -1.32
N PHE A 248 -4.40 4.47 -1.04
CA PHE A 248 -3.06 3.90 -1.06
C PHE A 248 -2.87 2.98 -2.27
N THR A 249 -1.66 2.89 -2.76
CA THR A 249 -1.35 2.09 -3.96
C THR A 249 -1.67 0.61 -3.79
N PHE A 250 -1.53 0.04 -2.56
CA PHE A 250 -1.94 -1.33 -2.29
C PHE A 250 -3.45 -1.54 -2.47
N GLY A 251 -4.28 -0.62 -1.96
CA GLY A 251 -5.73 -0.66 -2.17
C GLY A 251 -6.14 -0.28 -3.59
N LEU A 252 -5.55 0.77 -4.16
CA LEU A 252 -5.81 1.19 -5.54
C LEU A 252 -5.50 0.07 -6.54
N GLY A 253 -4.36 -0.61 -6.38
CA GLY A 253 -4.00 -1.78 -7.17
C GLY A 253 -4.98 -2.91 -6.96
N GLY A 254 -5.01 -3.47 -5.75
CA GLY A 254 -5.74 -4.69 -5.43
C GLY A 254 -7.26 -4.58 -5.55
N LEU A 255 -7.85 -3.42 -5.28
CA LEU A 255 -9.30 -3.24 -5.21
C LEU A 255 -9.88 -2.40 -6.36
N LEU A 256 -9.06 -1.83 -7.24
CA LEU A 256 -9.60 -1.06 -8.36
C LEU A 256 -8.90 -1.42 -9.68
N VAL A 257 -7.64 -1.05 -9.85
CA VAL A 257 -7.04 -1.12 -11.20
C VAL A 257 -6.75 -2.56 -11.66
N PHE A 258 -6.41 -3.49 -10.77
CA PHE A 258 -6.18 -4.89 -11.14
C PHE A 258 -7.46 -5.60 -11.60
N PRO A 259 -8.58 -5.58 -10.84
CA PRO A 259 -9.84 -6.15 -11.34
C PRO A 259 -10.30 -5.47 -12.65
N MET A 260 -10.18 -4.13 -12.76
CA MET A 260 -10.59 -3.42 -13.99
C MET A 260 -9.75 -3.83 -15.21
N ARG A 261 -8.44 -4.10 -15.03
CA ARG A 261 -7.56 -4.51 -16.14
C ARG A 261 -8.01 -5.81 -16.83
N ILE A 262 -8.57 -6.73 -16.07
CA ILE A 262 -8.97 -8.06 -16.55
C ILE A 262 -10.49 -8.19 -16.77
N GLY A 263 -11.29 -7.19 -16.46
CA GLY A 263 -12.76 -7.23 -16.59
C GLY A 263 -13.44 -7.99 -15.44
N ALA A 264 -12.81 -8.04 -14.27
CA ALA A 264 -13.34 -8.64 -13.04
C ALA A 264 -14.21 -7.62 -12.26
N THR A 265 -14.85 -8.09 -11.20
CA THR A 265 -15.67 -7.27 -10.30
C THR A 265 -14.88 -6.88 -9.07
N THR A 266 -15.07 -5.67 -8.55
CA THR A 266 -14.65 -5.29 -7.20
C THR A 266 -15.85 -5.02 -6.29
N LEU A 267 -15.83 -5.55 -5.08
CA LEU A 267 -16.77 -5.27 -4.00
C LEU A 267 -16.08 -4.38 -2.97
N LEU A 268 -16.45 -3.12 -2.94
CA LEU A 268 -15.86 -2.11 -2.07
C LEU A 268 -16.58 -2.08 -0.72
N VAL A 269 -15.79 -1.98 0.35
CA VAL A 269 -16.25 -1.98 1.74
C VAL A 269 -15.77 -0.69 2.41
N GLU A 270 -16.70 0.17 2.82
CA GLU A 270 -16.37 1.47 3.38
C GLU A 270 -15.68 1.39 4.76
N ARG A 271 -16.11 0.43 5.59
CA ARG A 271 -15.62 0.24 6.96
C ARG A 271 -15.17 -1.21 7.18
N PRO A 272 -14.00 -1.59 6.64
CA PRO A 272 -13.55 -2.96 6.61
C PRO A 272 -12.87 -3.37 7.93
N SER A 273 -13.64 -3.70 8.98
CA SER A 273 -13.11 -4.41 10.14
C SER A 273 -12.94 -5.91 9.82
N PRO A 274 -12.16 -6.67 10.61
CA PRO A 274 -12.06 -8.13 10.44
C PRO A 274 -13.42 -8.83 10.45
N GLU A 275 -14.32 -8.47 11.35
CA GLU A 275 -15.67 -9.00 11.45
C GLU A 275 -16.52 -8.63 10.23
N ALA A 276 -16.46 -7.35 9.81
CA ALA A 276 -17.15 -6.88 8.60
C ALA A 276 -16.68 -7.63 7.35
N LEU A 277 -15.37 -7.91 7.24
CA LEU A 277 -14.85 -8.69 6.11
C LEU A 277 -15.33 -10.15 6.13
N LEU A 278 -15.45 -10.78 7.30
CA LEU A 278 -16.05 -12.12 7.41
C LEU A 278 -17.52 -12.10 6.98
N ASP A 279 -18.31 -11.11 7.41
CA ASP A 279 -19.70 -10.91 6.98
C ASP A 279 -19.79 -10.71 5.45
N VAL A 280 -18.87 -9.94 4.90
CA VAL A 280 -18.80 -9.70 3.44
C VAL A 280 -18.48 -10.98 2.68
N VAL A 281 -17.53 -11.78 3.15
CA VAL A 281 -17.20 -13.06 2.51
C VAL A 281 -18.40 -14.01 2.52
N GLU A 282 -19.06 -14.14 3.64
CA GLU A 282 -20.21 -15.03 3.79
C GLU A 282 -21.42 -14.61 2.94
N ARG A 283 -21.77 -13.31 2.95
CA ARG A 283 -22.98 -12.80 2.29
C ARG A 283 -22.80 -12.47 0.81
N HIS A 284 -21.65 -11.92 0.43
CA HIS A 284 -21.42 -11.40 -0.92
C HIS A 284 -20.50 -12.28 -1.77
N ARG A 285 -19.89 -13.31 -1.15
CA ARG A 285 -19.10 -14.37 -1.78
C ARG A 285 -17.99 -13.85 -2.73
N PRO A 286 -17.12 -12.93 -2.28
CA PRO A 286 -15.94 -12.57 -3.04
C PRO A 286 -15.00 -13.76 -3.17
N THR A 287 -14.14 -13.74 -4.21
CA THR A 287 -13.20 -14.82 -4.49
C THR A 287 -11.75 -14.46 -4.20
N VAL A 288 -11.45 -13.15 -4.17
CA VAL A 288 -10.11 -12.62 -3.91
C VAL A 288 -10.16 -11.61 -2.77
N LEU A 289 -9.39 -11.85 -1.73
CA LEU A 289 -9.34 -11.00 -0.53
C LEU A 289 -7.97 -10.36 -0.35
N PHE A 290 -7.94 -9.02 -0.23
CA PHE A 290 -6.75 -8.24 0.10
C PHE A 290 -6.86 -7.68 1.51
N THR A 291 -5.93 -8.05 2.40
CA THR A 291 -5.85 -7.41 3.73
C THR A 291 -4.47 -7.59 4.36
N ALA A 292 -4.24 -6.98 5.54
CA ALA A 292 -2.98 -7.07 6.26
C ALA A 292 -2.89 -8.37 7.10
N PRO A 293 -1.66 -8.82 7.47
CA PRO A 293 -1.45 -9.98 8.34
C PRO A 293 -2.23 -9.94 9.66
N THR A 294 -2.28 -8.77 10.30
CA THR A 294 -3.02 -8.57 11.55
C THR A 294 -4.52 -8.82 11.38
N SER A 295 -5.10 -8.42 10.25
CA SER A 295 -6.50 -8.66 9.91
C SER A 295 -6.76 -10.14 9.65
N TYR A 296 -5.89 -10.82 8.89
CA TYR A 296 -6.00 -12.28 8.68
C TYR A 296 -5.98 -13.06 10.00
N ARG A 297 -5.11 -12.66 10.94
CA ARG A 297 -5.07 -13.28 12.27
C ARG A 297 -6.41 -13.11 13.02
N ALA A 298 -6.94 -11.88 13.05
CA ALA A 298 -8.21 -11.59 13.73
C ALA A 298 -9.38 -12.35 13.06
N MET A 299 -9.44 -12.34 11.75
CA MET A 299 -10.46 -13.07 10.97
C MET A 299 -10.38 -14.58 11.22
N ALA A 300 -9.19 -15.18 11.22
CA ALA A 300 -9.02 -16.61 11.48
C ALA A 300 -9.53 -17.02 12.86
N LEU A 301 -9.25 -16.20 13.89
CA LEU A 301 -9.75 -16.44 15.25
C LEU A 301 -11.28 -16.32 15.36
N ALA A 302 -11.91 -15.50 14.52
CA ALA A 302 -13.35 -15.23 14.53
C ALA A 302 -14.11 -16.01 13.44
N SER A 303 -13.45 -16.87 12.66
CA SER A 303 -14.05 -17.54 11.50
C SER A 303 -14.93 -18.75 11.83
N GLY A 304 -14.93 -19.21 13.07
CA GLY A 304 -15.66 -20.41 13.48
C GLY A 304 -17.15 -20.36 13.09
N GLY A 305 -17.61 -21.35 12.31
CA GLY A 305 -18.99 -21.47 11.82
C GLY A 305 -19.37 -20.57 10.63
N ARG A 306 -18.43 -19.82 10.06
CA ARG A 306 -18.63 -18.97 8.88
C ARG A 306 -18.40 -19.73 7.58
N ASP A 307 -19.20 -19.44 6.54
CA ASP A 307 -18.95 -19.94 5.18
C ASP A 307 -17.96 -19.03 4.43
N LEU A 308 -16.71 -19.46 4.36
CA LEU A 308 -15.64 -18.78 3.64
C LEU A 308 -15.26 -19.50 2.32
N ALA A 309 -16.02 -20.49 1.89
CA ALA A 309 -15.71 -21.35 0.74
C ALA A 309 -15.71 -20.63 -0.62
N SER A 310 -16.19 -19.37 -0.70
CA SER A 310 -16.09 -18.57 -1.93
C SER A 310 -14.67 -18.06 -2.20
N LEU A 311 -13.86 -17.90 -1.15
CA LEU A 311 -12.48 -17.42 -1.30
C LEU A 311 -11.64 -18.47 -2.04
N ARG A 312 -10.87 -18.02 -3.01
CA ARG A 312 -9.87 -18.85 -3.70
C ARG A 312 -8.46 -18.24 -3.66
N LYS A 313 -8.35 -16.94 -3.45
CA LYS A 313 -7.07 -16.23 -3.33
C LYS A 313 -7.11 -15.26 -2.16
N CYS A 314 -6.11 -15.33 -1.31
CA CYS A 314 -5.93 -14.46 -0.15
C CYS A 314 -4.57 -13.77 -0.25
N VAL A 315 -4.54 -12.44 -0.28
CA VAL A 315 -3.34 -11.63 -0.50
C VAL A 315 -3.01 -10.83 0.74
N SER A 316 -1.77 -10.89 1.18
CA SER A 316 -1.25 -10.12 2.30
C SER A 316 -0.07 -9.25 1.87
N ALA A 317 -0.03 -8.03 2.33
CA ALA A 317 1.12 -7.13 2.22
C ALA A 317 1.06 -6.01 3.27
N GLY A 318 2.12 -5.18 3.27
CA GLY A 318 2.22 -4.00 4.14
C GLY A 318 2.86 -4.26 5.51
N GLU A 319 2.95 -5.51 5.94
CA GLU A 319 3.66 -5.99 7.12
C GLU A 319 4.28 -7.35 6.80
N ALA A 320 5.28 -7.77 7.54
CA ALA A 320 5.79 -9.14 7.44
C ALA A 320 4.71 -10.14 7.90
N LEU A 321 4.45 -11.18 7.11
CA LEU A 321 3.46 -12.20 7.44
C LEU A 321 4.06 -13.24 8.42
N PRO A 322 3.62 -13.29 9.70
CA PRO A 322 4.10 -14.30 10.63
C PRO A 322 3.68 -15.71 10.21
N ALA A 323 4.58 -16.69 10.34
CA ALA A 323 4.27 -18.08 10.04
C ALA A 323 3.08 -18.63 10.85
N ALA A 324 2.90 -18.16 12.08
CA ALA A 324 1.77 -18.51 12.93
C ALA A 324 0.44 -18.00 12.36
N THR A 325 0.41 -16.76 11.83
CA THR A 325 -0.78 -16.18 11.19
C THR A 325 -1.14 -16.93 9.90
N ARG A 326 -0.13 -17.23 9.06
CA ARG A 326 -0.32 -18.04 7.84
C ARG A 326 -0.95 -19.40 8.16
N ARG A 327 -0.39 -20.10 9.16
CA ARG A 327 -0.90 -21.41 9.59
C ARG A 327 -2.33 -21.31 10.10
N LEU A 328 -2.60 -20.37 10.99
CA LEU A 328 -3.91 -20.13 11.57
C LEU A 328 -4.99 -19.91 10.50
N TRP A 329 -4.68 -19.08 9.47
CA TRP A 329 -5.59 -18.84 8.35
C TRP A 329 -5.79 -20.09 7.49
N LYS A 330 -4.71 -20.80 7.19
CA LYS A 330 -4.77 -22.05 6.41
C LYS A 330 -5.58 -23.12 7.12
N ASP A 331 -5.42 -23.28 8.43
CA ASP A 331 -6.18 -24.23 9.24
C ASP A 331 -7.68 -23.90 9.27
N ALA A 332 -8.02 -22.60 9.27
CA ALA A 332 -9.40 -22.13 9.28
C ALA A 332 -10.10 -22.20 7.90
N THR A 333 -9.37 -22.06 6.78
CA THR A 333 -9.97 -21.88 5.45
C THR A 333 -9.51 -22.90 4.41
N GLY A 334 -8.42 -23.61 4.67
CA GLY A 334 -7.72 -24.43 3.68
C GLY A 334 -6.88 -23.66 2.66
N ILE A 335 -6.91 -22.31 2.69
CA ILE A 335 -6.28 -21.43 1.69
C ILE A 335 -4.95 -20.90 2.23
N ASP A 336 -3.89 -20.98 1.42
CA ASP A 336 -2.65 -20.29 1.72
C ASP A 336 -2.73 -18.79 1.38
N ILE A 337 -2.02 -17.96 2.15
CA ILE A 337 -1.93 -16.53 1.90
C ILE A 337 -0.79 -16.28 0.90
N ILE A 338 -1.09 -15.62 -0.20
CA ILE A 338 -0.09 -15.06 -1.13
C ILE A 338 0.50 -13.83 -0.44
N ASP A 339 1.73 -13.95 0.03
CA ASP A 339 2.45 -12.85 0.65
C ASP A 339 3.24 -12.06 -0.38
N GLY A 340 3.57 -10.80 -0.06
CA GLY A 340 4.41 -10.01 -0.92
C GLY A 340 4.90 -8.72 -0.27
N ILE A 341 6.10 -8.31 -0.67
CA ILE A 341 6.58 -6.97 -0.38
C ILE A 341 6.32 -6.06 -1.59
N GLY A 342 5.72 -4.93 -1.27
CA GLY A 342 5.53 -3.81 -2.18
C GLY A 342 5.83 -2.51 -1.48
N SER A 343 5.83 -1.43 -2.23
CA SER A 343 5.94 -0.08 -1.69
C SER A 343 5.14 0.90 -2.53
N THR A 344 4.82 2.04 -1.93
CA THR A 344 4.20 3.15 -2.67
C THR A 344 5.11 3.62 -3.81
N GLU A 345 6.41 3.61 -3.60
CA GLU A 345 7.42 4.03 -4.57
C GLU A 345 7.47 3.12 -5.81
N MET A 346 7.14 1.83 -5.65
CA MET A 346 7.06 0.85 -6.74
C MET A 346 5.63 0.62 -7.24
N PHE A 347 4.67 1.39 -6.76
CA PHE A 347 3.23 1.28 -6.94
C PHE A 347 2.61 0.10 -6.19
N HIS A 348 3.15 -1.11 -6.31
CA HIS A 348 2.56 -2.31 -5.70
C HIS A 348 3.62 -3.36 -5.37
N ILE A 349 3.21 -4.63 -5.29
CA ILE A 349 4.07 -5.78 -4.97
C ILE A 349 5.07 -6.06 -6.10
N PHE A 350 6.33 -6.27 -5.74
CA PHE A 350 7.45 -6.57 -6.66
C PHE A 350 8.24 -7.84 -6.29
N ILE A 351 8.07 -8.38 -5.07
CA ILE A 351 8.51 -9.72 -4.65
C ILE A 351 7.33 -10.43 -4.05
N SER A 352 7.05 -11.65 -4.49
CA SER A 352 5.92 -12.45 -4.04
C SER A 352 6.10 -13.90 -4.44
N HIS A 353 5.11 -14.72 -4.14
CA HIS A 353 4.98 -16.12 -4.55
C HIS A 353 3.54 -16.41 -4.98
N THR A 354 3.32 -17.46 -5.74
CA THR A 354 1.99 -17.97 -6.06
C THR A 354 1.44 -18.79 -4.89
N ASP A 355 0.16 -19.11 -4.89
CA ASP A 355 -0.48 -19.93 -3.85
C ASP A 355 -0.07 -21.41 -3.89
N ASP A 356 0.52 -21.87 -5.00
CA ASP A 356 1.05 -23.21 -5.19
C ASP A 356 2.57 -23.34 -4.97
N ASP A 357 3.29 -22.21 -4.81
CA ASP A 357 4.73 -22.17 -4.52
C ASP A 357 5.00 -21.36 -3.25
N VAL A 358 4.56 -21.90 -2.10
CA VAL A 358 4.63 -21.23 -0.79
C VAL A 358 5.83 -21.75 0.00
N ARG A 359 6.69 -20.83 0.48
CA ARG A 359 7.79 -21.15 1.38
C ARG A 359 7.63 -20.39 2.69
N PRO A 360 7.28 -21.07 3.81
CA PRO A 360 7.14 -20.42 5.11
C PRO A 360 8.41 -19.67 5.53
N GLY A 361 8.24 -18.42 5.97
CA GLY A 361 9.36 -17.57 6.40
C GLY A 361 10.03 -16.77 5.29
N ALA A 362 9.75 -17.06 4.01
CA ALA A 362 10.19 -16.25 2.89
C ALA A 362 9.05 -15.42 2.30
N THR A 363 9.36 -14.23 1.80
CA THR A 363 8.38 -13.36 1.12
C THR A 363 8.09 -13.84 -0.30
N GLY A 364 9.07 -14.38 -1.00
CA GLY A 364 8.92 -14.84 -2.39
C GLY A 364 10.14 -14.58 -3.26
N LYS A 365 9.90 -14.56 -4.56
CA LYS A 365 10.89 -14.24 -5.61
C LYS A 365 10.51 -12.93 -6.30
N ALA A 366 11.45 -12.34 -7.04
CA ALA A 366 11.14 -11.18 -7.87
C ALA A 366 9.99 -11.52 -8.84
N VAL A 367 8.97 -10.68 -8.87
CA VAL A 367 7.83 -10.82 -9.77
C VAL A 367 8.31 -10.64 -11.23
N PRO A 368 7.80 -11.41 -12.20
CA PRO A 368 8.10 -11.18 -13.61
C PRO A 368 7.90 -9.70 -14.00
N GLY A 369 8.91 -9.13 -14.69
CA GLY A 369 9.00 -7.70 -14.98
C GLY A 369 9.81 -6.89 -13.96
N TYR A 370 10.11 -7.46 -12.79
CA TYR A 370 10.97 -6.85 -11.76
C TYR A 370 12.27 -7.64 -11.60
N ARG A 371 13.32 -6.94 -11.21
CA ARG A 371 14.61 -7.48 -10.81
C ARG A 371 14.89 -7.05 -9.39
N ALA A 372 15.31 -7.96 -8.53
CA ALA A 372 15.66 -7.68 -7.15
C ALA A 372 17.04 -8.25 -6.82
N CYS A 373 17.75 -7.58 -5.92
CA CYS A 373 19.00 -8.08 -5.36
C CYS A 373 19.21 -7.51 -3.95
N VAL A 374 20.18 -8.06 -3.25
CA VAL A 374 20.61 -7.59 -1.92
C VAL A 374 21.96 -6.89 -2.10
N LEU A 375 22.07 -5.65 -1.60
CA LEU A 375 23.25 -4.79 -1.75
C LEU A 375 23.95 -4.57 -0.40
N ASP A 376 25.29 -4.44 -0.43
CA ASP A 376 26.10 -3.94 0.67
C ASP A 376 25.92 -2.41 0.85
N ASP A 377 26.57 -1.84 1.87
CA ASP A 377 26.51 -0.39 2.14
C ASP A 377 27.17 0.46 1.06
N ARG A 378 27.99 -0.16 0.19
CA ARG A 378 28.64 0.50 -0.95
C ARG A 378 27.83 0.36 -2.24
N GLY A 379 26.64 -0.25 -2.19
CA GLY A 379 25.77 -0.47 -3.35
C GLY A 379 26.20 -1.61 -4.27
N ARG A 380 27.03 -2.53 -3.81
CA ARG A 380 27.47 -3.71 -4.57
C ARG A 380 26.60 -4.92 -4.23
N PRO A 381 26.22 -5.76 -5.22
CA PRO A 381 25.48 -6.99 -4.95
C PRO A 381 26.23 -7.91 -3.98
N LEU A 382 25.51 -8.42 -3.00
CA LEU A 382 26.01 -9.41 -2.04
C LEU A 382 25.80 -10.84 -2.59
N PRO A 383 26.67 -11.79 -2.25
CA PRO A 383 26.40 -13.20 -2.45
C PRO A 383 25.12 -13.65 -1.73
N ARG A 384 24.49 -14.70 -2.25
CA ARG A 384 23.33 -15.35 -1.61
C ARG A 384 23.64 -15.76 -0.17
N GLY A 385 22.63 -15.77 0.67
CA GLY A 385 22.75 -16.07 2.10
C GLY A 385 23.26 -14.92 2.97
N GLN A 386 23.67 -13.80 2.39
CA GLN A 386 24.10 -12.62 3.14
C GLN A 386 22.98 -11.60 3.28
N VAL A 387 22.88 -10.99 4.47
CA VAL A 387 21.90 -9.93 4.78
C VAL A 387 22.42 -8.59 4.31
N GLY A 388 21.57 -7.84 3.60
CA GLY A 388 21.88 -6.49 3.17
C GLY A 388 20.63 -5.72 2.77
N ARG A 389 20.81 -4.59 2.05
CA ARG A 389 19.72 -3.71 1.63
C ARG A 389 19.01 -4.25 0.41
N LEU A 390 17.69 -4.41 0.48
CA LEU A 390 16.88 -4.80 -0.68
C LEU A 390 16.85 -3.68 -1.71
N ALA A 391 17.19 -4.02 -2.94
CA ALA A 391 17.19 -3.14 -4.10
C ALA A 391 16.36 -3.72 -5.24
N VAL A 392 15.57 -2.88 -5.92
CA VAL A 392 14.59 -3.31 -6.93
C VAL A 392 14.65 -2.41 -8.15
N LYS A 393 14.55 -3.01 -9.36
CA LYS A 393 14.30 -2.37 -10.64
C LYS A 393 13.07 -3.01 -11.28
N GLY A 394 12.32 -2.25 -12.09
CA GLY A 394 11.15 -2.77 -12.78
C GLY A 394 10.53 -1.73 -13.70
N PRO A 395 9.34 -1.98 -14.21
CA PRO A 395 8.64 -1.03 -15.10
C PRO A 395 8.10 0.19 -14.33
N THR A 396 8.10 0.13 -12.99
CA THR A 396 7.74 1.22 -12.07
C THR A 396 8.94 1.60 -11.20
N GLY A 397 8.92 2.78 -10.59
CA GLY A 397 9.99 3.22 -9.71
C GLY A 397 9.78 4.62 -9.14
N CYS A 398 10.52 4.92 -8.10
CA CYS A 398 10.37 6.12 -7.29
C CYS A 398 10.70 7.40 -8.06
N LYS A 399 9.76 8.35 -8.02
CA LYS A 399 9.97 9.75 -8.38
C LYS A 399 9.23 10.59 -7.35
N TYR A 400 9.95 11.07 -6.36
CA TYR A 400 9.37 11.93 -5.34
C TYR A 400 9.13 13.35 -5.86
N LEU A 401 8.01 13.92 -5.47
CA LEU A 401 7.64 15.30 -5.75
C LEU A 401 8.54 16.24 -4.97
N ASP A 402 9.52 16.86 -5.65
CA ASP A 402 10.42 17.88 -5.08
C ASP A 402 10.89 17.52 -3.65
N ASP A 403 11.57 16.36 -3.53
CA ASP A 403 11.98 15.83 -2.22
C ASP A 403 13.43 15.32 -2.27
N PRO A 404 14.32 15.84 -1.41
CA PRO A 404 15.74 15.47 -1.40
C PRO A 404 15.97 14.00 -1.00
N ARG A 405 15.00 13.35 -0.38
CA ARG A 405 15.06 11.92 -0.05
C ARG A 405 15.12 11.02 -1.29
N GLN A 406 14.85 11.59 -2.49
CA GLN A 406 15.01 10.90 -3.76
C GLN A 406 16.40 10.29 -3.92
N ALA A 407 17.46 11.06 -3.64
CA ALA A 407 18.86 10.61 -3.77
C ALA A 407 19.21 9.46 -2.80
N ASN A 408 18.49 9.33 -1.68
CA ASN A 408 18.67 8.23 -0.74
C ASN A 408 17.90 6.98 -1.17
N TYR A 409 16.76 7.15 -1.84
CA TYR A 409 15.91 6.05 -2.26
C TYR A 409 16.36 5.46 -3.60
N VAL A 410 16.82 6.27 -4.55
CA VAL A 410 17.33 5.79 -5.84
C VAL A 410 18.85 5.96 -5.90
N GLN A 411 19.59 4.86 -6.00
CA GLN A 411 21.04 4.82 -6.09
C GLN A 411 21.49 3.88 -7.21
N GLY A 412 22.28 4.36 -8.15
CA GLY A 412 22.74 3.57 -9.28
C GLY A 412 21.59 2.98 -10.13
N GLY A 413 20.46 3.67 -10.21
CA GLY A 413 19.25 3.22 -10.91
C GLY A 413 18.41 2.19 -10.12
N TRP A 414 18.84 1.75 -8.94
CA TRP A 414 18.10 0.86 -8.05
C TRP A 414 17.23 1.64 -7.07
N ASN A 415 16.00 1.17 -6.86
CA ASN A 415 15.15 1.61 -5.76
C ASN A 415 15.53 0.85 -4.49
N LEU A 416 15.99 1.57 -3.47
CA LEU A 416 16.34 1.01 -2.15
C LEU A 416 15.11 1.08 -1.25
N THR A 417 14.52 -0.08 -0.94
CA THR A 417 13.22 -0.14 -0.24
C THR A 417 13.28 0.31 1.22
N GLY A 418 14.49 0.37 1.78
CA GLY A 418 14.72 0.60 3.21
C GLY A 418 14.48 -0.64 4.05
N ASP A 419 14.41 -1.82 3.42
CA ASP A 419 14.29 -3.12 4.08
C ASP A 419 15.60 -3.90 3.94
N ALA A 420 15.93 -4.66 4.98
CA ALA A 420 17.02 -5.61 4.98
C ALA A 420 16.47 -7.00 4.66
N TYR A 421 17.09 -7.65 3.69
CA TYR A 421 16.74 -8.99 3.21
C TYR A 421 17.99 -9.86 3.06
N LEU A 422 17.80 -11.15 2.97
CA LEU A 422 18.74 -12.06 2.34
C LEU A 422 18.06 -12.73 1.12
N GLU A 423 18.81 -13.04 0.08
CA GLU A 423 18.42 -13.96 -1.00
C GLU A 423 19.05 -15.31 -0.70
N ASP A 424 18.24 -16.38 -0.61
CA ASP A 424 18.75 -17.71 -0.38
C ASP A 424 19.26 -18.39 -1.67
N ASP A 425 19.80 -19.61 -1.56
CA ASP A 425 20.40 -20.35 -2.69
C ASP A 425 19.39 -20.67 -3.80
N ASP A 426 18.09 -20.73 -3.49
CA ASP A 426 17.01 -20.99 -4.45
C ASP A 426 16.41 -19.69 -5.03
N GLY A 427 16.96 -18.50 -4.66
CA GLY A 427 16.49 -17.19 -5.12
C GLY A 427 15.26 -16.67 -4.39
N TRP A 428 14.97 -17.18 -3.19
CA TRP A 428 13.91 -16.65 -2.34
C TRP A 428 14.42 -15.52 -1.47
N PHE A 429 13.63 -14.46 -1.39
CA PHE A 429 13.90 -13.30 -0.54
C PHE A 429 13.26 -13.48 0.82
N VAL A 430 14.09 -13.40 1.86
CA VAL A 430 13.71 -13.57 3.27
C VAL A 430 13.87 -12.24 4.00
N TYR A 431 12.75 -11.70 4.47
CA TYR A 431 12.74 -10.44 5.23
C TYR A 431 13.49 -10.59 6.55
N GLN A 432 14.29 -9.61 6.89
CA GLN A 432 15.03 -9.54 8.15
C GLN A 432 14.47 -8.42 9.05
N ALA A 433 14.57 -7.17 8.59
CA ALA A 433 14.12 -5.99 9.33
C ALA A 433 14.01 -4.78 8.39
N ARG A 434 13.53 -3.65 8.93
CA ARG A 434 13.83 -2.35 8.32
C ARG A 434 15.32 -2.07 8.49
N THR A 435 15.94 -1.42 7.52
CA THR A 435 17.38 -1.08 7.56
C THR A 435 17.72 -0.21 8.77
N ASP A 436 16.81 0.71 9.13
CA ASP A 436 16.91 1.58 10.31
C ASP A 436 16.49 0.92 11.63
N ASP A 437 15.92 -0.29 11.57
CA ASP A 437 15.52 -1.10 12.75
C ASP A 437 16.52 -2.26 13.04
N MET A 438 17.56 -2.44 12.22
CA MET A 438 18.62 -3.42 12.49
C MET A 438 19.39 -3.01 13.73
N ILE A 439 19.55 -3.95 14.66
CA ILE A 439 20.27 -3.75 15.92
C ILE A 439 21.70 -4.23 15.73
N VAL A 440 22.66 -3.31 15.75
CA VAL A 440 24.09 -3.66 15.70
C VAL A 440 24.62 -3.72 17.12
N SER A 441 24.77 -4.93 17.68
CA SER A 441 25.23 -5.15 19.06
C SER A 441 26.54 -5.90 19.05
N ALA A 442 27.61 -5.29 19.58
CA ALA A 442 28.95 -5.88 19.63
C ALA A 442 29.41 -6.46 18.27
N GLY A 443 29.10 -5.76 17.16
CA GLY A 443 29.47 -6.17 15.79
C GLY A 443 28.54 -7.20 15.15
N TYR A 444 27.50 -7.65 15.83
CA TYR A 444 26.48 -8.56 15.27
C TYR A 444 25.26 -7.78 14.80
N ASN A 445 24.79 -8.07 13.59
CA ASN A 445 23.52 -7.58 13.07
C ASN A 445 22.38 -8.46 13.58
N ILE A 446 21.44 -7.88 14.33
CA ILE A 446 20.31 -8.57 14.93
C ILE A 446 19.03 -7.95 14.39
N ALA A 447 18.18 -8.79 13.79
CA ALA A 447 16.86 -8.39 13.31
C ALA A 447 15.88 -8.35 14.51
N GLY A 448 15.37 -7.17 14.86
CA GLY A 448 14.37 -7.02 15.91
C GLY A 448 13.15 -7.93 15.69
N PRO A 449 12.58 -8.02 14.47
CA PRO A 449 11.44 -8.90 14.18
C PRO A 449 11.70 -10.40 14.42
N GLU A 450 12.92 -10.89 14.27
CA GLU A 450 13.27 -12.28 14.58
C GLU A 450 13.17 -12.56 16.09
N VAL A 451 13.62 -11.60 16.91
CA VAL A 451 13.52 -11.69 18.37
C VAL A 451 12.06 -11.56 18.81
N GLU A 452 11.28 -10.67 18.19
CA GLU A 452 9.83 -10.54 18.41
C GLU A 452 9.10 -11.84 18.11
N ALA A 453 9.34 -12.44 16.94
CA ALA A 453 8.73 -13.71 16.55
C ALA A 453 9.04 -14.84 17.54
N THR A 454 10.25 -14.85 18.11
CA THR A 454 10.64 -15.83 19.11
C THR A 454 9.95 -15.56 20.45
N LEU A 455 9.94 -14.33 20.93
CA LEU A 455 9.24 -13.96 22.18
C LEU A 455 7.73 -14.26 22.10
N MET A 456 7.09 -14.03 20.95
CA MET A 456 5.67 -14.34 20.74
C MET A 456 5.33 -15.82 20.81
N GLN A 457 6.29 -16.74 20.71
CA GLN A 457 6.09 -18.18 20.90
C GLN A 457 5.97 -18.54 22.39
N HIS A 458 6.46 -17.67 23.28
CA HIS A 458 6.37 -17.94 24.72
C HIS A 458 4.94 -17.75 25.24
N PRO A 459 4.41 -18.70 26.05
CA PRO A 459 3.00 -18.68 26.49
C PRO A 459 2.61 -17.43 27.30
N ALA A 460 3.55 -16.76 27.95
CA ALA A 460 3.29 -15.56 28.75
C ALA A 460 3.15 -14.27 27.91
N VAL A 461 3.59 -14.26 26.64
CA VAL A 461 3.65 -13.04 25.82
C VAL A 461 2.37 -12.86 25.01
N ALA A 462 1.73 -11.70 25.12
CA ALA A 462 0.59 -11.31 24.31
C ALA A 462 1.03 -10.51 23.08
N ASP A 463 1.99 -9.57 23.25
CA ASP A 463 2.55 -8.73 22.17
C ASP A 463 3.96 -8.28 22.57
N CYS A 464 4.81 -7.94 21.61
CA CYS A 464 6.12 -7.37 21.90
C CYS A 464 6.66 -6.51 20.75
N GLY A 465 7.57 -5.61 21.09
CA GLY A 465 8.34 -4.80 20.15
C GLY A 465 9.79 -4.73 20.58
N VAL A 466 10.70 -4.96 19.62
CA VAL A 466 12.15 -5.04 19.90
C VAL A 466 12.89 -3.95 19.15
N VAL A 467 13.73 -3.20 19.85
CA VAL A 467 14.54 -2.10 19.32
C VAL A 467 15.96 -2.10 19.87
N ALA A 468 16.85 -1.35 19.22
CA ALA A 468 18.14 -1.04 19.76
C ALA A 468 18.01 -0.07 20.95
N ALA A 469 18.75 -0.31 22.01
CA ALA A 469 18.96 0.63 23.11
C ALA A 469 20.46 0.90 23.29
N PRO A 470 20.88 2.14 23.59
CA PRO A 470 22.28 2.47 23.84
C PRO A 470 22.85 1.70 25.05
N ASP A 471 24.08 1.26 24.90
CA ASP A 471 24.84 0.53 25.95
C ASP A 471 26.32 0.92 25.90
N GLU A 472 26.94 1.15 27.06
CA GLU A 472 28.31 1.66 27.12
C GLU A 472 29.36 0.65 26.65
N GLU A 473 29.14 -0.65 26.88
CA GLU A 473 30.10 -1.70 26.51
C GLU A 473 29.91 -2.21 25.09
N ARG A 474 28.66 -2.26 24.63
CA ARG A 474 28.28 -2.90 23.34
C ARG A 474 27.89 -1.93 22.25
N GLY A 475 27.90 -0.63 22.53
CA GLY A 475 27.34 0.41 21.70
C GLY A 475 25.82 0.37 21.69
N MET A 476 25.24 -0.77 21.32
CA MET A 476 23.80 -1.03 21.39
C MET A 476 23.51 -2.43 21.95
N ILE A 477 22.37 -2.57 22.64
CA ILE A 477 21.81 -3.85 23.08
C ILE A 477 20.41 -4.05 22.49
N VAL A 478 19.98 -5.30 22.47
CA VAL A 478 18.60 -5.69 22.18
C VAL A 478 17.73 -5.38 23.40
N LYS A 479 16.75 -4.49 23.24
CA LYS A 479 15.74 -4.15 24.25
C LYS A 479 14.35 -4.52 23.76
N ALA A 480 13.63 -5.30 24.57
CA ALA A 480 12.26 -5.72 24.26
C ALA A 480 11.25 -4.97 25.15
N TYR A 481 10.19 -4.48 24.55
CA TYR A 481 8.97 -4.02 25.23
C TYR A 481 7.94 -5.13 25.10
N VAL A 482 7.44 -5.65 26.21
CA VAL A 482 6.60 -6.86 26.25
C VAL A 482 5.27 -6.56 26.92
N VAL A 483 4.19 -6.94 26.24
CA VAL A 483 2.83 -7.01 26.80
C VAL A 483 2.60 -8.45 27.24
N LEU A 484 2.32 -8.66 28.51
CA LEU A 484 2.03 -9.98 29.05
C LEU A 484 0.56 -10.36 28.87
N LYS A 485 0.27 -11.65 28.76
CA LYS A 485 -1.10 -12.15 28.79
C LYS A 485 -1.73 -11.97 30.19
N PRO A 486 -3.07 -11.88 30.28
CA PRO A 486 -3.77 -11.81 31.56
C PRO A 486 -3.34 -12.94 32.50
N GLY A 487 -3.10 -12.59 33.77
CA GLY A 487 -2.68 -13.54 34.80
C GLY A 487 -1.16 -13.80 34.88
N GLN A 488 -0.37 -13.23 33.97
CA GLN A 488 1.09 -13.28 34.04
C GLN A 488 1.64 -12.09 34.85
N VAL A 489 2.73 -12.32 35.58
CA VAL A 489 3.32 -11.31 36.47
C VAL A 489 4.65 -10.81 35.89
N ALA A 490 4.77 -9.50 35.79
CA ALA A 490 6.02 -8.85 35.41
C ALA A 490 7.07 -8.97 36.56
N GLY A 491 8.31 -9.25 36.19
CA GLY A 491 9.40 -9.32 37.18
C GLY A 491 10.62 -10.12 36.70
N ASP A 492 11.64 -10.20 37.52
CA ASP A 492 12.94 -10.81 37.17
C ASP A 492 12.83 -12.30 36.78
N ALA A 493 11.91 -13.04 37.39
CA ALA A 493 11.69 -14.44 37.07
C ALA A 493 11.16 -14.60 35.64
N THR A 494 10.13 -13.82 35.26
CA THR A 494 9.57 -13.82 33.93
C THR A 494 10.59 -13.31 32.90
N THR A 495 11.36 -12.27 33.24
CA THR A 495 12.45 -11.74 32.40
C THR A 495 13.48 -12.83 32.08
N ARG A 496 13.95 -13.55 33.09
CA ARG A 496 14.89 -14.66 32.89
C ARG A 496 14.32 -15.76 32.01
N THR A 497 13.07 -16.15 32.26
CA THR A 497 12.41 -17.19 31.44
C THR A 497 12.30 -16.80 29.98
N LEU A 498 11.94 -15.54 29.69
CA LEU A 498 11.87 -15.02 28.32
C LEU A 498 13.26 -14.96 27.66
N GLN A 499 14.28 -14.52 28.39
CA GLN A 499 15.66 -14.51 27.89
C GLN A 499 16.19 -15.91 27.59
N GLU A 500 15.96 -16.87 28.47
CA GLU A 500 16.36 -18.28 28.25
C GLU A 500 15.57 -18.90 27.08
N HIS A 501 14.28 -18.59 26.95
CA HIS A 501 13.50 -19.04 25.81
C HIS A 501 14.11 -18.56 24.46
N VAL A 502 14.49 -17.28 24.37
CA VAL A 502 15.13 -16.74 23.16
C VAL A 502 16.48 -17.41 22.91
N LYS A 503 17.34 -17.57 23.95
CA LYS A 503 18.64 -18.23 23.83
C LYS A 503 18.54 -19.70 23.38
N ALA A 504 17.48 -20.39 23.80
CA ALA A 504 17.24 -21.78 23.45
C ALA A 504 16.68 -21.94 22.02
N THR A 505 16.03 -20.90 21.49
CA THR A 505 15.29 -20.97 20.21
C THR A 505 16.09 -20.41 19.04
N ILE A 506 16.83 -19.30 19.24
CA ILE A 506 17.66 -18.67 18.21
C ILE A 506 19.08 -18.44 18.76
N ALA A 507 19.99 -17.94 17.89
CA ALA A 507 21.37 -17.73 18.27
C ALA A 507 21.48 -16.93 19.59
N PRO A 508 22.21 -17.42 20.62
CA PRO A 508 22.20 -16.86 21.97
C PRO A 508 22.54 -15.37 22.05
N TYR A 509 23.37 -14.84 21.15
CA TYR A 509 23.73 -13.42 21.15
C TYR A 509 22.56 -12.48 20.84
N LYS A 510 21.45 -12.99 20.28
CA LYS A 510 20.25 -12.23 19.90
C LYS A 510 19.27 -11.98 21.04
N TYR A 511 19.46 -12.59 22.22
CA TYR A 511 18.51 -12.44 23.32
C TYR A 511 18.38 -10.98 23.79
N PRO A 512 17.18 -10.53 24.20
CA PRO A 512 16.99 -9.18 24.73
C PRO A 512 17.69 -9.05 26.09
N ARG A 513 18.66 -8.15 26.16
CA ARG A 513 19.39 -7.88 27.42
C ARG A 513 18.57 -7.02 28.37
N SER A 514 17.66 -6.25 27.84
CA SER A 514 16.71 -5.44 28.61
C SER A 514 15.29 -5.81 28.17
N ILE A 515 14.42 -6.08 29.14
CA ILE A 515 12.98 -6.30 28.93
C ILE A 515 12.22 -5.30 29.79
N VAL A 516 11.30 -4.55 29.16
CA VAL A 516 10.40 -3.62 29.83
C VAL A 516 8.98 -4.10 29.59
N TYR A 517 8.20 -4.25 30.65
CA TYR A 517 6.79 -4.62 30.56
C TYR A 517 5.94 -3.37 30.40
N VAL A 518 5.02 -3.42 29.43
CA VAL A 518 4.10 -2.31 29.08
C VAL A 518 2.69 -2.84 28.96
N GLU A 519 1.70 -1.97 29.18
CA GLU A 519 0.29 -2.32 29.05
C GLU A 519 -0.12 -2.44 27.57
N ALA A 520 0.44 -1.59 26.70
CA ALA A 520 0.21 -1.60 25.27
C ALA A 520 1.43 -1.06 24.52
N LEU A 521 1.61 -1.51 23.27
CA LEU A 521 2.63 -1.00 22.36
C LEU A 521 2.11 0.19 21.55
N PRO A 522 2.95 1.19 21.24
CA PRO A 522 2.58 2.30 20.38
C PRO A 522 2.34 1.80 18.95
N ARG A 523 1.14 2.04 18.41
CA ARG A 523 0.75 1.65 17.06
C ARG A 523 0.21 2.84 16.29
N THR A 524 0.30 2.78 14.95
CA THR A 524 -0.39 3.73 14.07
C THR A 524 -1.89 3.44 14.06
N GLU A 525 -2.69 4.34 13.52
CA GLU A 525 -4.13 4.12 13.30
C GLU A 525 -4.42 2.88 12.42
N THR A 526 -3.47 2.49 11.57
CA THR A 526 -3.55 1.27 10.75
C THR A 526 -3.04 0.02 11.47
N GLY A 527 -2.71 0.09 12.77
CA GLY A 527 -2.25 -1.04 13.59
C GLY A 527 -0.74 -1.32 13.54
N LYS A 528 0.05 -0.63 12.71
CA LYS A 528 1.49 -0.86 12.59
C LYS A 528 2.26 -0.40 13.83
N LEU A 529 3.20 -1.22 14.31
CA LEU A 529 4.09 -0.89 15.42
C LEU A 529 4.94 0.35 15.12
N GLN A 530 4.90 1.34 15.99
CA GLN A 530 5.69 2.56 15.89
C GLN A 530 7.06 2.39 16.56
N ARG A 531 7.98 1.64 15.95
CA ARG A 531 9.32 1.38 16.51
C ARG A 531 10.11 2.64 16.82
N PHE A 532 9.90 3.72 16.08
CA PHE A 532 10.55 4.99 16.38
C PHE A 532 10.22 5.50 17.79
N ARG A 533 8.96 5.34 18.25
CA ARG A 533 8.56 5.69 19.61
C ARG A 533 9.21 4.78 20.63
N LEU A 534 9.30 3.47 20.38
CA LEU A 534 10.03 2.55 21.26
C LEU A 534 11.52 2.91 21.36
N ARG A 535 12.14 3.35 20.24
CA ARG A 535 13.53 3.85 20.26
C ARG A 535 13.66 5.13 21.09
N GLN A 536 12.73 6.08 20.98
CA GLN A 536 12.70 7.27 21.82
C GLN A 536 12.60 6.91 23.31
N MET A 537 11.65 6.04 23.67
CA MET A 537 11.51 5.54 25.04
C MET A 537 12.78 4.82 25.53
N ALA A 538 13.49 4.12 24.65
CA ALA A 538 14.74 3.45 24.99
C ALA A 538 15.90 4.43 25.24
N GLN A 539 15.88 5.61 24.62
CA GLN A 539 16.86 6.68 24.81
C GLN A 539 16.56 7.54 26.05
N GLU A 540 15.28 7.77 26.37
CA GLU A 540 14.84 8.59 27.50
C GLU A 540 14.97 7.86 28.86
N ALA A 541 15.01 6.55 28.87
CA ALA A 541 15.13 5.70 30.06
C ALA A 541 16.58 5.53 30.56
N ARG A 542 17.43 6.56 30.37
CA ARG A 542 18.79 6.63 30.92
C ARG A 542 18.82 7.17 32.32
#